data_038d9a3e0037f9ca0e6a7f88fceaae4c
#
_entry.id   038d9a3e0037f9ca0e6a7f88fceaae4c
#
_cell.length_a   1.000
_cell.length_b   1.000
_cell.length_c   1.000
_cell.angle_alpha   90.00
_cell.angle_beta   90.00
_cell.angle_gamma   90.00
#
_symmetry.space_group_name_H-M   'P 1'
#
loop_
_entity.id
_entity.type
_entity.pdbx_description
1 polymer ?
#
loop_
_entity_poly.entity_id
_entity_poly.type
_entity_poly.pdbx_seq_one_letter_code
_entity_poly.pdbx_strand_id
1 'polypeptide(L)'
;MLSFDRSTIRDRIVTFKSFDKSPGKKLLWRLSQLSYLQVYPRVPYVRIEFIRKLGNIPNLKEILKNFDLNGARFSIANSYYDYTNHRGNWYVDFANEHLGGGVFSDGFVQEEKMCFVFPELMIMCDLARRGNYDRIDPEIPIYENRSGAILITNLLKALVSEGTNEMDNFYGNIDNPKYFINGNLSGACVKPVVTHSYVNIIALDAKRLDSKHTEVSVFTLITYITKAFNGFSAARSYDRDYGIMHTVIHSGAWGTGA
;
A
#
# COMPACT_ATOMS: atom_id res chain seq x y z
N MET A 1 -5.26 -12.50 -11.63
CA MET A 1 -4.00 -12.54 -10.85
C MET A 1 -2.84 -12.30 -11.78
N LEU A 2 -1.95 -11.39 -11.42
CA LEU A 2 -0.70 -11.13 -12.14
C LEU A 2 0.48 -11.51 -11.26
N SER A 3 1.53 -12.02 -11.87
CA SER A 3 2.75 -12.40 -11.16
C SER A 3 3.95 -11.70 -11.80
N PHE A 4 4.71 -10.99 -10.99
CA PHE A 4 5.91 -10.28 -11.43
C PHE A 4 7.14 -11.02 -10.95
N ASP A 5 8.02 -11.36 -11.89
CA ASP A 5 9.32 -11.94 -11.57
C ASP A 5 10.20 -10.89 -10.87
N ARG A 6 10.76 -11.27 -9.74
CA ARG A 6 11.62 -10.38 -8.95
C ARG A 6 12.95 -10.05 -9.61
N SER A 7 13.46 -10.90 -10.48
CA SER A 7 14.66 -10.57 -11.25
C SER A 7 14.41 -9.35 -12.13
N THR A 8 13.29 -9.34 -12.86
CA THR A 8 12.88 -8.21 -13.69
C THR A 8 12.61 -6.94 -12.86
N ILE A 9 11.95 -7.08 -11.71
CA ILE A 9 11.72 -5.95 -10.79
C ILE A 9 13.05 -5.42 -10.26
N ARG A 10 13.99 -6.31 -9.89
CA ARG A 10 15.30 -5.94 -9.38
C ARG A 10 16.08 -5.10 -10.38
N ASP A 11 16.12 -5.50 -11.65
CA ASP A 11 16.77 -4.75 -12.72
C ASP A 11 16.17 -3.35 -12.88
N ARG A 12 14.84 -3.25 -12.77
CA ARG A 12 14.14 -1.97 -12.80
C ARG A 12 14.44 -1.11 -11.57
N ILE A 13 14.49 -1.69 -10.38
CA ILE A 13 14.87 -0.99 -9.15
C ILE A 13 16.27 -0.37 -9.33
N VAL A 14 17.22 -1.11 -9.87
CA VAL A 14 18.60 -0.64 -10.10
C VAL A 14 18.64 0.53 -11.09
N THR A 15 17.86 0.44 -12.15
CA THR A 15 17.87 1.42 -13.25
C THR A 15 16.94 2.60 -13.05
N PHE A 16 16.05 2.55 -12.06
CA PHE A 16 15.07 3.59 -11.83
C PHE A 16 15.72 4.91 -11.39
N LYS A 17 15.53 5.93 -12.19
CA LYS A 17 16.04 7.28 -11.99
C LYS A 17 14.89 8.27 -11.97
N SER A 18 14.24 8.39 -10.84
CA SER A 18 13.23 9.42 -10.61
C SER A 18 13.63 10.29 -9.42
N PHE A 19 12.84 11.28 -9.12
CA PHE A 19 13.03 12.20 -7.99
C PHE A 19 14.13 13.26 -8.15
N ASP A 20 14.43 13.66 -9.39
CA ASP A 20 15.43 14.72 -9.62
C ASP A 20 15.02 16.06 -8.99
N LYS A 21 13.71 16.29 -8.82
CA LYS A 21 13.14 17.51 -8.22
C LYS A 21 12.97 17.43 -6.70
N SER A 22 13.15 16.26 -6.08
CA SER A 22 12.98 16.05 -4.66
C SER A 22 14.22 15.35 -4.06
N PRO A 23 15.14 16.13 -3.47
CA PRO A 23 16.34 15.59 -2.83
C PRO A 23 16.01 14.56 -1.74
N GLY A 24 14.94 14.78 -0.97
CA GLY A 24 14.49 13.88 0.08
C GLY A 24 14.04 12.52 -0.44
N LYS A 25 13.16 12.53 -1.43
CA LYS A 25 12.72 11.30 -2.08
C LYS A 25 13.88 10.59 -2.75
N LYS A 26 14.79 11.32 -3.38
CA LYS A 26 15.98 10.75 -4.01
C LYS A 26 16.88 10.03 -3.01
N LEU A 27 17.11 10.61 -1.84
CA LEU A 27 17.90 9.98 -0.79
C LEU A 27 17.18 8.75 -0.21
N LEU A 28 15.90 8.88 0.12
CA LEU A 28 15.10 7.78 0.64
C LEU A 28 15.01 6.61 -0.34
N TRP A 29 14.88 6.92 -1.64
CA TRP A 29 14.91 5.91 -2.69
C TRP A 29 16.25 5.17 -2.76
N ARG A 30 17.37 5.90 -2.68
CA ARG A 30 18.71 5.28 -2.65
C ARG A 30 18.87 4.33 -1.46
N LEU A 31 18.41 4.71 -0.28
CA LEU A 31 18.44 3.85 0.89
C LEU A 31 17.58 2.60 0.67
N SER A 32 16.39 2.76 0.10
CA SER A 32 15.50 1.65 -0.23
C SER A 32 16.12 0.69 -1.26
N GLN A 33 16.72 1.23 -2.33
CA GLN A 33 17.43 0.43 -3.34
C GLN A 33 18.57 -0.36 -2.71
N LEU A 34 19.46 0.29 -1.97
CA LEU A 34 20.62 -0.35 -1.35
C LEU A 34 20.17 -1.47 -0.40
N SER A 35 19.17 -1.22 0.42
CA SER A 35 18.62 -2.22 1.32
C SER A 35 18.02 -3.40 0.55
N TYR A 36 17.19 -3.15 -0.44
CA TYR A 36 16.58 -4.20 -1.27
C TYR A 36 17.63 -5.08 -1.96
N LEU A 37 18.71 -4.48 -2.45
CA LEU A 37 19.76 -5.20 -3.15
C LEU A 37 20.62 -6.08 -2.22
N GLN A 38 20.69 -5.77 -0.94
CA GLN A 38 21.39 -6.58 0.05
C GLN A 38 20.60 -7.84 0.45
N VAL A 39 19.28 -7.82 0.27
CA VAL A 39 18.42 -8.96 0.62
C VAL A 39 18.20 -9.82 -0.61
N TYR A 40 18.56 -11.10 -0.53
CA TYR A 40 18.26 -12.06 -1.59
C TYR A 40 16.87 -12.66 -1.35
N PRO A 41 15.87 -12.39 -2.19
CA PRO A 41 14.51 -12.82 -1.94
C PRO A 41 14.38 -14.35 -2.05
N ARG A 42 13.74 -14.96 -1.05
CA ARG A 42 13.45 -16.41 -1.06
C ARG A 42 12.26 -16.76 -1.96
N VAL A 43 11.35 -15.82 -2.12
CA VAL A 43 10.17 -15.96 -2.98
C VAL A 43 10.46 -15.30 -4.32
N PRO A 44 10.36 -16.00 -5.46
CA PRO A 44 10.82 -15.47 -6.75
C PRO A 44 9.88 -14.44 -7.39
N TYR A 45 8.69 -14.23 -6.84
CA TYR A 45 7.69 -13.34 -7.45
C TYR A 45 6.85 -12.57 -6.43
N VAL A 46 6.35 -11.42 -6.87
CA VAL A 46 5.28 -10.64 -6.24
C VAL A 46 4.00 -10.89 -7.00
N ARG A 47 2.88 -10.97 -6.33
CA ARG A 47 1.56 -11.20 -6.95
C ARG A 47 0.66 -10.01 -6.74
N ILE A 48 -0.10 -9.66 -7.78
CA ILE A 48 -1.19 -8.69 -7.73
C ILE A 48 -2.48 -9.38 -8.14
N GLU A 49 -3.50 -9.20 -7.35
CA GLU A 49 -4.83 -9.67 -7.63
C GLU A 49 -5.83 -8.51 -7.59
N PHE A 50 -6.56 -8.35 -8.69
CA PHE A 50 -7.59 -7.33 -8.81
C PHE A 50 -8.92 -7.93 -8.39
N ILE A 51 -9.48 -7.43 -7.31
CA ILE A 51 -10.77 -7.85 -6.79
C ILE A 51 -11.82 -6.89 -7.32
N ARG A 52 -12.45 -7.25 -8.43
CA ARG A 52 -13.48 -6.43 -9.06
C ARG A 52 -14.84 -6.59 -8.40
N LYS A 53 -15.21 -7.80 -8.02
CA LYS A 53 -16.49 -8.12 -7.36
C LYS A 53 -16.40 -9.52 -6.75
N LEU A 54 -16.63 -9.63 -5.46
CA LEU A 54 -16.87 -10.90 -4.79
C LEU A 54 -18.39 -11.16 -4.76
N GLY A 55 -18.87 -11.90 -5.75
CA GLY A 55 -20.23 -12.44 -5.75
C GLY A 55 -21.35 -11.40 -5.54
N ASN A 56 -22.50 -11.87 -5.10
CA ASN A 56 -23.59 -11.00 -4.65
C ASN A 56 -23.23 -10.44 -3.27
N ILE A 57 -22.91 -9.15 -3.24
CA ILE A 57 -22.75 -8.44 -1.95
C ILE A 57 -24.08 -8.52 -1.24
N PRO A 58 -24.13 -9.06 -0.02
CA PRO A 58 -25.36 -9.02 0.76
C PRO A 58 -25.86 -7.58 0.81
N ASN A 59 -27.17 -7.39 0.71
CA ASN A 59 -27.77 -6.09 0.87
C ASN A 59 -27.26 -5.50 2.20
N LEU A 60 -26.87 -4.22 2.22
CA LEU A 60 -26.38 -3.56 3.43
C LEU A 60 -27.31 -3.79 4.63
N LYS A 61 -28.61 -3.84 4.38
CA LYS A 61 -29.63 -4.16 5.40
C LYS A 61 -29.50 -5.59 5.93
N GLU A 62 -29.09 -6.53 5.11
CA GLU A 62 -28.81 -7.93 5.52
C GLU A 62 -27.48 -8.03 6.25
N ILE A 63 -26.45 -7.29 5.78
CA ILE A 63 -25.17 -7.18 6.49
C ILE A 63 -25.42 -6.63 7.90
N LEU A 64 -26.14 -5.53 8.02
CA LEU A 64 -26.41 -4.89 9.31
C LEU A 64 -27.31 -5.74 10.22
N LYS A 65 -28.26 -6.51 9.67
CA LYS A 65 -29.08 -7.44 10.45
C LYS A 65 -28.31 -8.65 10.98
N ASN A 66 -27.37 -9.14 10.20
CA ASN A 66 -26.58 -10.34 10.50
C ASN A 66 -25.18 -9.97 10.99
N PHE A 67 -24.95 -8.71 11.34
CA PHE A 67 -23.67 -8.23 11.82
C PHE A 67 -23.38 -8.80 13.20
N ASP A 68 -22.75 -9.96 13.21
CA ASP A 68 -22.28 -10.62 14.42
C ASP A 68 -20.82 -10.25 14.67
N LEU A 69 -20.60 -9.40 15.66
CA LEU A 69 -19.25 -9.04 16.15
C LEU A 69 -18.58 -10.18 16.92
N ASN A 70 -19.31 -11.25 17.23
CA ASN A 70 -18.81 -12.32 18.12
C ASN A 70 -17.58 -13.06 17.54
N GLY A 71 -17.39 -13.01 16.23
CA GLY A 71 -16.23 -13.61 15.56
C GLY A 71 -15.08 -12.65 15.27
N ALA A 72 -15.26 -11.34 15.38
CA ALA A 72 -14.25 -10.34 15.06
C ALA A 72 -13.72 -9.66 16.33
N ARG A 73 -12.41 -9.60 16.44
CA ARG A 73 -11.73 -8.83 17.51
C ARG A 73 -11.21 -7.54 16.94
N PHE A 74 -11.55 -6.43 17.58
CA PHE A 74 -11.04 -5.11 17.24
C PHE A 74 -10.07 -4.65 18.33
N SER A 75 -8.93 -4.10 17.89
CA SER A 75 -8.02 -3.39 18.79
C SER A 75 -7.65 -2.06 18.15
N ILE A 76 -7.55 -1.04 18.98
CA ILE A 76 -7.09 0.29 18.56
C ILE A 76 -5.65 0.42 19.01
N ALA A 77 -4.74 0.64 18.04
CA ALA A 77 -3.35 0.94 18.31
C ALA A 77 -3.10 2.43 18.01
N ASN A 78 -2.47 3.11 18.95
CA ASN A 78 -2.01 4.50 18.75
C ASN A 78 -0.61 4.49 18.12
N SER A 79 -0.47 3.78 17.02
CA SER A 79 0.81 3.62 16.34
C SER A 79 0.60 3.48 14.84
N TYR A 80 1.64 3.80 14.08
CA TYR A 80 1.69 3.56 12.64
C TYR A 80 1.91 2.09 12.34
N TYR A 81 1.74 1.73 11.07
CA TYR A 81 1.99 0.37 10.63
C TYR A 81 3.46 -0.01 10.83
N ASP A 82 3.70 -1.06 11.59
CA ASP A 82 5.03 -1.64 11.79
C ASP A 82 5.44 -2.60 10.65
N TYR A 83 4.47 -2.98 9.81
CA TYR A 83 4.66 -3.93 8.72
C TYR A 83 5.39 -5.19 9.16
N THR A 84 4.93 -5.80 10.24
CA THR A 84 5.51 -7.04 10.75
C THR A 84 5.29 -8.20 9.77
N ASN A 85 6.31 -9.02 9.62
CA ASN A 85 6.25 -10.25 8.83
C ASN A 85 5.53 -11.35 9.62
N HIS A 86 4.22 -11.26 9.67
CA HIS A 86 3.39 -12.31 10.25
C HIS A 86 2.43 -12.85 9.20
N ARG A 87 2.39 -14.16 9.01
CA ARG A 87 1.42 -14.78 8.10
C ARG A 87 0.02 -14.39 8.51
N GLY A 88 -0.78 -13.96 7.55
CA GLY A 88 -2.13 -13.49 7.77
C GLY A 88 -2.25 -12.00 8.14
N ASN A 89 -1.15 -11.25 8.25
CA ASN A 89 -1.22 -9.79 8.37
C ASN A 89 -1.38 -9.14 7.00
N TRP A 90 -2.36 -8.25 6.92
CA TRP A 90 -2.68 -7.44 5.76
C TRP A 90 -2.72 -5.97 6.16
N TYR A 91 -2.08 -5.12 5.40
CA TYR A 91 -2.03 -3.69 5.66
C TYR A 91 -2.81 -2.94 4.59
N VAL A 92 -3.75 -2.10 5.02
CA VAL A 92 -4.53 -1.27 4.08
C VAL A 92 -3.67 -0.13 3.58
N ASP A 93 -3.50 -0.07 2.28
CA ASP A 93 -3.00 1.10 1.59
C ASP A 93 -4.18 2.06 1.33
N PHE A 94 -4.09 3.27 1.86
CA PHE A 94 -5.07 4.33 1.62
C PHE A 94 -4.82 4.95 0.25
N ALA A 95 -5.02 4.12 -0.77
CA ALA A 95 -4.62 4.37 -2.13
C ALA A 95 -5.35 5.56 -2.75
N ASN A 96 -4.65 6.25 -3.63
CA ASN A 96 -5.26 7.13 -4.61
C ASN A 96 -5.97 6.28 -5.67
N GLU A 97 -6.91 6.86 -6.43
CA GLU A 97 -7.50 6.21 -7.60
C GLU A 97 -6.44 5.73 -8.62
N HIS A 98 -5.28 6.38 -8.61
CA HIS A 98 -4.07 5.95 -9.31
C HIS A 98 -3.06 5.44 -8.29
N LEU A 99 -2.83 4.13 -8.27
CA LEU A 99 -1.91 3.49 -7.34
C LEU A 99 -0.56 4.21 -7.25
N GLY A 100 -0.12 4.50 -6.02
CA GLY A 100 1.10 5.26 -5.72
C GLY A 100 0.90 6.77 -5.63
N GLY A 101 -0.33 7.27 -5.85
CA GLY A 101 -0.71 8.66 -5.59
C GLY A 101 0.30 9.68 -6.10
N GLY A 102 0.72 10.57 -5.23
CA GLY A 102 1.71 11.63 -5.46
C GLY A 102 3.17 11.20 -5.35
N VAL A 103 3.49 9.90 -5.34
CA VAL A 103 4.87 9.42 -5.10
C VAL A 103 5.92 10.02 -6.04
N PHE A 104 5.55 10.25 -7.30
CA PHE A 104 6.45 10.87 -8.31
C PHE A 104 6.34 12.40 -8.39
N SER A 105 5.50 13.02 -7.56
CA SER A 105 5.31 14.46 -7.43
C SER A 105 5.60 14.90 -6.00
N ASP A 106 4.90 15.90 -5.49
CA ASP A 106 5.20 16.51 -4.18
C ASP A 106 4.54 15.78 -3.00
N GLY A 107 3.64 14.81 -3.25
CA GLY A 107 2.95 14.05 -2.20
C GLY A 107 3.90 13.17 -1.39
N PHE A 108 3.67 13.13 -0.07
CA PHE A 108 4.39 12.22 0.84
C PHE A 108 3.49 11.85 2.02
N VAL A 109 2.40 11.15 1.72
CA VAL A 109 1.45 10.62 2.71
C VAL A 109 1.63 9.10 2.86
N GLN A 110 0.69 8.42 3.45
CA GLN A 110 0.83 6.99 3.81
C GLN A 110 1.16 6.12 2.59
N GLU A 111 0.43 6.26 1.48
CA GLU A 111 0.65 5.49 0.25
C GLU A 111 2.04 5.74 -0.35
N GLU A 112 2.44 7.01 -0.45
CA GLU A 112 3.75 7.34 -1.00
C GLU A 112 4.89 6.81 -0.11
N LYS A 113 4.75 6.87 1.22
CA LYS A 113 5.71 6.29 2.16
C LYS A 113 5.84 4.78 1.95
N MET A 114 4.72 4.08 1.75
CA MET A 114 4.73 2.64 1.47
C MET A 114 5.57 2.30 0.24
N CYS A 115 5.56 3.11 -0.81
CA CYS A 115 6.36 2.91 -2.00
C CYS A 115 7.88 2.95 -1.72
N PHE A 116 8.34 3.68 -0.71
CA PHE A 116 9.74 3.67 -0.30
C PHE A 116 10.07 2.50 0.63
N VAL A 117 9.12 2.10 1.47
CA VAL A 117 9.27 0.91 2.32
C VAL A 117 9.32 -0.37 1.48
N PHE A 118 8.53 -0.41 0.42
CA PHE A 118 8.41 -1.52 -0.52
C PHE A 118 8.80 -1.08 -1.94
N PRO A 119 10.09 -1.11 -2.30
CA PRO A 119 10.53 -0.62 -3.61
C PRO A 119 9.90 -1.38 -4.79
N GLU A 120 9.44 -2.60 -4.57
CA GLU A 120 8.67 -3.36 -5.56
C GLU A 120 7.35 -2.66 -5.90
N LEU A 121 6.66 -2.11 -4.88
CA LEU A 121 5.45 -1.31 -5.08
C LEU A 121 5.73 -0.06 -5.91
N MET A 122 6.84 0.64 -5.65
CA MET A 122 7.28 1.79 -6.44
C MET A 122 7.41 1.45 -7.93
N ILE A 123 8.05 0.33 -8.25
CA ILE A 123 8.21 -0.11 -9.65
C ILE A 123 6.87 -0.46 -10.27
N MET A 124 5.95 -1.07 -9.53
CA MET A 124 4.60 -1.35 -10.01
C MET A 124 3.84 -0.06 -10.34
N CYS A 125 3.95 0.95 -9.49
CA CYS A 125 3.36 2.27 -9.72
C CYS A 125 3.96 2.97 -10.96
N ASP A 126 5.29 2.87 -11.15
CA ASP A 126 5.96 3.42 -12.34
C ASP A 126 5.51 2.72 -13.62
N LEU A 127 5.44 1.40 -13.59
CA LEU A 127 4.92 0.61 -14.71
C LEU A 127 3.48 0.99 -15.05
N ALA A 128 2.65 1.13 -14.01
CA ALA A 128 1.28 1.54 -14.15
C ALA A 128 1.17 2.87 -14.91
N ARG A 129 1.95 3.86 -14.52
CA ARG A 129 1.92 5.20 -15.12
C ARG A 129 2.43 5.26 -16.56
N ARG A 130 3.43 4.47 -16.89
CA ARG A 130 4.03 4.50 -18.24
C ARG A 130 3.19 3.82 -19.30
N GLY A 131 2.10 3.17 -18.92
CA GLY A 131 1.28 2.39 -19.85
C GLY A 131 2.05 1.23 -20.50
N ASN A 132 3.21 0.89 -19.97
CA ASN A 132 4.08 -0.19 -20.45
C ASN A 132 3.53 -1.58 -20.07
N TYR A 133 2.24 -1.77 -20.32
CA TYR A 133 1.54 -3.00 -20.04
C TYR A 133 1.43 -3.91 -21.26
N ASP A 134 2.40 -3.90 -22.16
CA ASP A 134 2.42 -4.80 -23.32
C ASP A 134 2.30 -6.29 -22.96
N ARG A 135 2.27 -6.61 -21.66
CA ARG A 135 2.11 -7.97 -21.13
C ARG A 135 1.09 -8.12 -20.01
N ILE A 136 0.40 -7.06 -19.62
CA ILE A 136 -0.66 -7.08 -18.61
C ILE A 136 -1.95 -6.82 -19.39
N ASP A 137 -2.94 -7.65 -19.19
CA ASP A 137 -4.24 -7.59 -19.88
C ASP A 137 -4.71 -6.13 -20.03
N PRO A 138 -4.75 -5.56 -21.23
CA PRO A 138 -5.11 -4.16 -21.48
C PRO A 138 -6.55 -3.84 -21.06
N GLU A 139 -7.38 -4.86 -20.83
CA GLU A 139 -8.74 -4.69 -20.34
C GLU A 139 -8.80 -4.42 -18.83
N ILE A 140 -7.66 -4.45 -18.12
CA ILE A 140 -7.60 -4.17 -16.69
C ILE A 140 -6.80 -2.89 -16.46
N PRO A 141 -7.41 -1.70 -16.50
CA PRO A 141 -6.73 -0.50 -16.08
C PRO A 141 -6.39 -0.60 -14.59
N ILE A 142 -5.10 -0.67 -14.26
CA ILE A 142 -4.61 -0.65 -12.87
C ILE A 142 -5.03 0.65 -12.18
N TYR A 143 -5.27 1.68 -12.96
CA TYR A 143 -5.57 3.03 -12.48
C TYR A 143 -6.95 3.22 -11.88
N GLU A 144 -7.89 2.35 -12.20
CA GLU A 144 -9.27 2.57 -11.79
C GLU A 144 -9.69 1.53 -10.75
N ASN A 145 -9.29 1.75 -9.52
CA ASN A 145 -9.87 1.03 -8.40
C ASN A 145 -11.32 1.46 -8.12
N ARG A 146 -12.04 1.88 -9.16
CA ARG A 146 -13.40 2.46 -9.02
C ARG A 146 -14.43 1.52 -8.41
N SER A 147 -14.22 0.22 -8.50
CA SER A 147 -15.22 -0.75 -8.07
C SER A 147 -14.69 -1.90 -7.23
N GLY A 148 -13.41 -1.94 -6.90
CA GLY A 148 -12.83 -3.09 -6.24
C GLY A 148 -11.67 -2.75 -5.31
N ALA A 149 -10.97 -3.78 -4.88
CA ALA A 149 -9.73 -3.73 -4.13
C ALA A 149 -8.59 -4.33 -4.94
N ILE A 150 -7.36 -3.97 -4.61
CA ILE A 150 -6.17 -4.62 -5.16
C ILE A 150 -5.46 -5.32 -4.02
N LEU A 151 -5.27 -6.63 -4.13
CA LEU A 151 -4.41 -7.38 -3.21
C LEU A 151 -3.01 -7.48 -3.81
N ILE A 152 -2.01 -7.10 -3.04
CA ILE A 152 -0.61 -7.23 -3.40
C ILE A 152 0.05 -8.10 -2.35
N THR A 153 0.58 -9.25 -2.76
CA THR A 153 1.13 -10.25 -1.84
C THR A 153 2.62 -10.43 -2.02
N ASN A 154 3.28 -10.77 -0.93
CA ASN A 154 4.72 -11.04 -0.89
C ASN A 154 5.61 -9.83 -1.22
N LEU A 155 5.19 -8.60 -0.91
CA LEU A 155 6.07 -7.44 -1.04
C LEU A 155 7.25 -7.55 -0.08
N LEU A 156 8.46 -7.36 -0.59
CA LEU A 156 9.66 -7.38 0.22
C LEU A 156 9.89 -6.02 0.88
N LYS A 157 9.88 -6.01 2.20
CA LYS A 157 10.18 -4.81 2.99
C LYS A 157 11.66 -4.49 2.91
N ALA A 158 12.01 -3.28 2.51
CA ALA A 158 13.38 -2.81 2.39
C ALA A 158 13.79 -1.83 3.50
N LEU A 159 12.84 -1.09 4.05
CA LEU A 159 13.10 -0.10 5.09
C LEU A 159 12.21 -0.34 6.32
N VAL A 160 12.74 -0.02 7.48
CA VAL A 160 11.97 0.12 8.73
C VAL A 160 12.12 1.53 9.25
N SER A 161 11.08 2.06 9.87
CA SER A 161 11.17 3.23 10.70
C SER A 161 11.47 2.79 12.12
N GLU A 162 12.53 3.31 12.72
CA GLU A 162 12.80 3.16 14.14
C GLU A 162 12.28 4.39 14.87
N GLY A 163 11.29 4.20 15.67
CA GLY A 163 10.68 5.28 16.43
C GLY A 163 9.28 5.61 15.89
N THR A 164 8.39 5.77 16.80
CA THR A 164 6.95 5.85 16.57
C THR A 164 6.51 7.12 15.86
N ASN A 165 7.38 8.11 15.67
CA ASN A 165 6.95 9.45 15.28
C ASN A 165 7.76 10.09 14.14
N GLU A 166 8.83 9.49 13.66
CA GLU A 166 9.76 10.23 12.79
C GLU A 166 9.41 10.18 11.30
N MET A 167 8.88 9.05 10.80
CA MET A 167 8.30 9.04 9.45
C MET A 167 7.07 9.96 9.34
N ASP A 168 6.41 10.27 10.45
CA ASP A 168 5.27 11.18 10.49
C ASP A 168 5.66 12.63 10.43
N ASN A 169 6.85 12.94 10.91
CA ASN A 169 7.40 14.29 10.77
C ASN A 169 7.60 14.70 9.31
N PHE A 170 7.66 13.72 8.40
CA PHE A 170 7.74 13.96 6.95
C PHE A 170 6.38 13.99 6.25
N TYR A 171 5.30 13.88 7.01
CA TYR A 171 3.96 13.87 6.41
C TYR A 171 3.73 15.12 5.57
N GLY A 172 3.38 14.88 4.31
CA GLY A 172 3.09 15.93 3.33
C GLY A 172 4.29 16.52 2.60
N ASN A 173 5.48 16.61 3.20
CA ASN A 173 6.65 17.21 2.54
C ASN A 173 7.99 16.71 3.08
N ILE A 174 8.57 15.75 2.38
CA ILE A 174 9.90 15.20 2.73
C ILE A 174 11.04 16.20 2.46
N ASP A 175 10.84 17.15 1.58
CA ASP A 175 11.87 18.15 1.21
C ASP A 175 11.90 19.36 2.13
N ASN A 176 11.12 19.37 3.22
CA ASN A 176 11.16 20.43 4.19
C ASN A 176 12.58 20.58 4.78
N PRO A 177 13.21 21.77 4.71
CA PRO A 177 14.59 21.99 5.14
C PRO A 177 14.89 21.55 6.57
N LYS A 178 13.90 21.59 7.48
CA LYS A 178 14.10 21.13 8.87
C LYS A 178 14.45 19.65 8.99
N TYR A 179 14.10 18.82 7.97
CA TYR A 179 14.41 17.41 7.93
C TYR A 179 15.66 17.09 7.13
N PHE A 180 16.21 18.09 6.46
CA PHE A 180 17.42 18.00 5.65
C PHE A 180 18.54 18.81 6.28
N ILE A 181 19.50 18.16 6.90
CA ILE A 181 20.70 18.83 7.42
C ILE A 181 21.90 18.28 6.65
N ASN A 182 22.61 19.17 5.95
CA ASN A 182 23.83 18.82 5.18
C ASN A 182 23.62 17.67 4.18
N GLY A 183 22.44 17.61 3.54
CA GLY A 183 22.13 16.56 2.55
C GLY A 183 21.79 15.20 3.15
N ASN A 184 21.66 15.12 4.47
CA ASN A 184 21.21 13.93 5.18
C ASN A 184 19.81 14.15 5.76
N LEU A 185 19.01 13.08 5.79
CA LEU A 185 17.74 13.08 6.52
C LEU A 185 18.04 13.14 8.02
N SER A 186 17.84 14.31 8.63
CA SER A 186 18.05 14.46 10.06
C SER A 186 16.88 13.87 10.83
N GLY A 187 17.19 13.05 11.82
CA GLY A 187 16.17 12.44 12.69
C GLY A 187 15.34 11.34 12.04
N ALA A 188 15.57 11.03 10.77
CA ALA A 188 14.90 9.91 10.14
C ALA A 188 15.62 8.62 10.57
N CYS A 189 15.10 7.99 11.58
CA CYS A 189 15.50 6.63 11.95
C CYS A 189 14.97 5.60 10.94
N VAL A 190 15.26 5.82 9.68
CA VAL A 190 14.95 4.87 8.61
C VAL A 190 16.16 3.98 8.44
N LYS A 191 16.01 2.71 8.75
CA LYS A 191 17.08 1.73 8.65
C LYS A 191 16.81 0.69 7.58
N PRO A 192 17.86 0.17 6.93
CA PRO A 192 17.76 -0.99 6.07
C PRO A 192 17.21 -2.21 6.84
N VAL A 193 16.36 -2.98 6.18
CA VAL A 193 15.94 -4.29 6.69
C VAL A 193 17.01 -5.31 6.37
N VAL A 194 17.54 -5.97 7.38
CA VAL A 194 18.56 -7.02 7.22
C VAL A 194 17.97 -8.41 7.07
N THR A 195 16.67 -8.57 7.31
CA THR A 195 15.98 -9.86 7.26
C THR A 195 14.89 -9.88 6.22
N HIS A 196 14.62 -11.07 5.63
CA HIS A 196 13.50 -11.22 4.71
C HIS A 196 12.18 -10.99 5.44
N SER A 197 11.51 -9.91 5.12
CA SER A 197 10.19 -9.57 5.63
C SER A 197 9.25 -9.36 4.46
N TYR A 198 8.29 -10.27 4.32
CA TYR A 198 7.26 -10.19 3.28
C TYR A 198 5.97 -9.68 3.88
N VAL A 199 5.33 -8.76 3.19
CA VAL A 199 4.12 -8.09 3.64
C VAL A 199 3.04 -8.18 2.57
N ASN A 200 1.79 -8.28 3.01
CA ASN A 200 0.63 -8.25 2.14
C ASN A 200 -0.12 -6.94 2.31
N ILE A 201 -0.59 -6.40 1.21
CA ILE A 201 -1.27 -5.09 1.15
C ILE A 201 -2.64 -5.24 0.51
N ILE A 202 -3.60 -4.48 1.01
CA ILE A 202 -4.91 -4.26 0.41
C ILE A 202 -4.97 -2.80 0.00
N ALA A 203 -4.85 -2.50 -1.28
CA ALA A 203 -5.00 -1.14 -1.76
C ALA A 203 -6.49 -0.83 -1.98
N LEU A 204 -6.97 0.20 -1.30
CA LEU A 204 -8.34 0.68 -1.32
C LEU A 204 -8.34 2.18 -1.58
N ASP A 205 -8.89 2.62 -2.70
CA ASP A 205 -9.07 4.04 -2.97
C ASP A 205 -10.33 4.58 -2.31
N ALA A 206 -10.26 5.83 -1.87
CA ALA A 206 -11.42 6.61 -1.46
C ALA A 206 -11.61 7.79 -2.41
N LYS A 207 -12.85 8.03 -2.81
CA LYS A 207 -13.17 9.19 -3.65
C LYS A 207 -12.80 10.46 -2.89
N ARG A 208 -12.02 11.34 -3.51
CA ARG A 208 -11.76 12.67 -2.96
C ARG A 208 -13.10 13.40 -2.78
N LEU A 209 -13.38 13.77 -1.55
CA LEU A 209 -14.54 14.61 -1.24
C LEU A 209 -14.16 16.05 -1.57
N ASP A 210 -14.96 16.66 -2.43
CA ASP A 210 -14.75 18.07 -2.78
C ASP A 210 -15.00 18.93 -1.53
N SER A 211 -14.13 19.90 -1.26
CA SER A 211 -14.25 20.78 -0.10
C SER A 211 -15.57 21.57 -0.01
N LYS A 212 -16.32 21.59 -1.11
CA LYS A 212 -17.65 22.19 -1.21
C LYS A 212 -18.79 21.25 -0.77
N HIS A 213 -18.53 19.95 -0.64
CA HIS A 213 -19.52 18.97 -0.25
C HIS A 213 -19.23 18.51 1.18
N THR A 214 -19.96 19.08 2.12
CA THR A 214 -19.88 18.73 3.55
C THR A 214 -20.60 17.42 3.89
N GLU A 215 -21.36 16.89 2.95
CA GLU A 215 -22.16 15.68 3.16
C GLU A 215 -21.70 14.53 2.25
N VAL A 216 -21.39 13.41 2.87
CA VAL A 216 -21.11 12.16 2.16
C VAL A 216 -22.43 11.49 1.83
N SER A 217 -22.74 11.28 0.55
CA SER A 217 -23.96 10.60 0.16
C SER A 217 -23.97 9.15 0.65
N VAL A 218 -25.18 8.64 0.94
CA VAL A 218 -25.38 7.22 1.30
C VAL A 218 -24.80 6.29 0.23
N PHE A 219 -24.92 6.65 -1.02
CA PHE A 219 -24.33 5.88 -2.13
C PHE A 219 -22.80 5.80 -2.04
N THR A 220 -22.15 6.91 -1.70
CA THR A 220 -20.68 6.95 -1.50
C THR A 220 -20.28 6.05 -0.32
N LEU A 221 -20.99 6.11 0.79
CA LEU A 221 -20.75 5.23 1.94
C LEU A 221 -20.91 3.75 1.58
N ILE A 222 -21.99 3.39 0.88
CA ILE A 222 -22.20 2.02 0.40
C ILE A 222 -21.04 1.57 -0.48
N THR A 223 -20.55 2.44 -1.37
CA THR A 223 -19.41 2.12 -2.24
C THR A 223 -18.16 1.83 -1.42
N TYR A 224 -17.85 2.63 -0.40
CA TYR A 224 -16.68 2.40 0.46
C TYR A 224 -16.81 1.11 1.27
N ILE A 225 -17.94 0.90 1.92
CA ILE A 225 -18.21 -0.34 2.66
C ILE A 225 -18.04 -1.56 1.73
N THR A 226 -18.55 -1.46 0.52
CA THR A 226 -18.45 -2.50 -0.50
C THR A 226 -17.00 -2.79 -0.89
N LYS A 227 -16.19 -1.75 -1.12
CA LYS A 227 -14.76 -1.91 -1.42
C LYS A 227 -14.01 -2.58 -0.27
N ALA A 228 -14.21 -2.08 0.95
CA ALA A 228 -13.60 -2.67 2.15
C ALA A 228 -14.01 -4.12 2.32
N PHE A 229 -15.30 -4.42 2.20
CA PHE A 229 -15.81 -5.78 2.28
C PHE A 229 -15.18 -6.71 1.25
N ASN A 230 -15.07 -6.27 0.00
CA ASN A 230 -14.44 -7.04 -1.08
C ASN A 230 -12.96 -7.30 -0.78
N GLY A 231 -12.21 -6.28 -0.40
CA GLY A 231 -10.78 -6.40 -0.11
C GLY A 231 -10.51 -7.32 1.09
N PHE A 232 -11.25 -7.12 2.19
CA PHE A 232 -11.06 -7.91 3.42
C PHE A 232 -11.50 -9.36 3.24
N SER A 233 -12.60 -9.59 2.53
CA SER A 233 -13.08 -10.94 2.24
C SER A 233 -12.11 -11.68 1.31
N ALA A 234 -11.55 -11.00 0.33
CA ALA A 234 -10.55 -11.58 -0.56
C ALA A 234 -9.25 -11.91 0.18
N ALA A 235 -8.77 -11.03 1.05
CA ALA A 235 -7.60 -11.29 1.90
C ALA A 235 -7.82 -12.53 2.78
N ARG A 236 -8.98 -12.62 3.43
CA ARG A 236 -9.35 -13.80 4.23
C ARG A 236 -9.45 -15.07 3.39
N SER A 237 -10.00 -14.99 2.17
CA SER A 237 -10.08 -16.13 1.26
C SER A 237 -8.69 -16.59 0.86
N TYR A 238 -7.82 -15.65 0.49
CA TYR A 238 -6.42 -15.92 0.20
C TYR A 238 -5.74 -16.66 1.36
N ASP A 239 -5.83 -16.14 2.58
CA ASP A 239 -5.22 -16.75 3.75
C ASP A 239 -5.71 -18.19 3.96
N ARG A 240 -7.03 -18.42 3.86
CA ARG A 240 -7.62 -19.74 3.98
C ARG A 240 -7.08 -20.70 2.93
N ASP A 241 -6.94 -20.28 1.68
CA ASP A 241 -6.44 -21.10 0.58
C ASP A 241 -4.97 -21.49 0.79
N TYR A 242 -4.22 -20.70 1.59
CA TYR A 242 -2.84 -21.01 2.01
C TYR A 242 -2.74 -21.63 3.41
N GLY A 243 -3.86 -22.07 3.99
CA GLY A 243 -3.89 -22.73 5.30
C GLY A 243 -3.63 -21.78 6.48
N ILE A 244 -3.81 -20.48 6.31
CA ILE A 244 -3.65 -19.49 7.37
C ILE A 244 -4.99 -19.35 8.10
N MET A 245 -4.98 -19.67 9.39
CA MET A 245 -6.21 -19.74 10.21
C MET A 245 -6.75 -18.38 10.63
N HIS A 246 -5.86 -17.38 10.77
CA HIS A 246 -6.21 -16.06 11.28
C HIS A 246 -5.76 -14.98 10.32
N THR A 247 -6.71 -14.16 9.88
CA THR A 247 -6.47 -12.97 9.08
C THR A 247 -6.56 -11.75 9.98
N VAL A 248 -5.52 -10.94 9.98
CA VAL A 248 -5.46 -9.67 10.70
C VAL A 248 -5.36 -8.54 9.69
N ILE A 249 -6.29 -7.61 9.74
CA ILE A 249 -6.31 -6.47 8.84
C ILE A 249 -5.97 -5.21 9.64
N HIS A 250 -4.82 -4.64 9.31
CA HIS A 250 -4.37 -3.36 9.84
C HIS A 250 -4.95 -2.25 8.98
N SER A 251 -5.81 -1.43 9.57
CA SER A 251 -6.46 -0.30 8.91
C SER A 251 -6.39 0.94 9.78
N GLY A 252 -6.82 2.07 9.28
CA GLY A 252 -6.85 3.36 9.98
C GLY A 252 -7.97 4.24 9.45
N ALA A 253 -7.75 5.55 9.45
CA ALA A 253 -8.73 6.57 9.06
C ALA A 253 -8.89 6.66 7.52
N TRP A 254 -9.17 5.55 6.88
CA TRP A 254 -9.37 5.49 5.43
C TRP A 254 -10.49 6.40 4.96
N GLY A 255 -10.22 7.18 3.91
CA GLY A 255 -11.20 8.09 3.30
C GLY A 255 -11.35 9.45 4.02
N THR A 256 -10.54 9.72 5.04
CA THR A 256 -10.59 11.02 5.75
C THR A 256 -9.79 12.13 5.05
N GLY A 257 -9.09 11.78 3.98
CA GLY A 257 -8.19 12.66 3.27
C GLY A 257 -6.86 12.83 4.01
N ALA A 258 -5.83 13.09 3.25
CA ALA A 258 -4.52 13.46 3.74
C ALA A 258 -4.15 14.83 3.14
#